data_a1a18654648e1e86db908359b488f015
#
_entry.id   a1a18654648e1e86db908359b488f015
#
_cell.length_a   1.000
_cell.length_b   1.000
_cell.length_c   1.000
_cell.angle_alpha   90.00
_cell.angle_beta   90.00
_cell.angle_gamma   90.00
#
_symmetry.space_group_name_H-M   'P 1'
#
loop_
_entity.id
_entity.type
_entity.pdbx_description
1 polymer ?
#
loop_
_entity_poly.entity_id
_entity_poly.type
_entity_poly.pdbx_seq_one_letter_code
_entity_poly.pdbx_strand_id
1 'polypeptide(L)'
;VQEELLNMAQSLKFEGTVQVDLVYRAGEWYIIEINPRWSGMTTTTAAMEGRNPLSIFVDSILGTDKNYSMKRNLKYALNFKMKARSQEDLIRLYGNPHVDYIMQLETSVAGMEKINYCEVVISTGQEKEDILNILNELEEEFPGLVSDDVKANAGELVAKYQ
;
A
#
# COMPACT_ATOMS: atom_id res chain seq x y z
N VAL A 1 -17.71 12.82 -5.61
CA VAL A 1 -16.58 12.77 -4.64
C VAL A 1 -15.27 13.18 -5.29
N GLN A 2 -14.81 12.53 -6.37
CA GLN A 2 -13.51 12.87 -6.99
C GLN A 2 -13.44 14.33 -7.44
N GLU A 3 -14.46 14.83 -8.11
CA GLU A 3 -14.55 16.22 -8.56
C GLU A 3 -14.57 17.21 -7.38
N GLU A 4 -15.29 16.88 -6.32
CA GLU A 4 -15.36 17.69 -5.11
C GLU A 4 -14.02 17.76 -4.39
N LEU A 5 -13.29 16.63 -4.31
CA LEU A 5 -11.95 16.59 -3.75
C LEU A 5 -10.95 17.42 -4.59
N LEU A 6 -11.05 17.36 -5.91
CA LEU A 6 -10.22 18.18 -6.80
C LEU A 6 -10.52 19.67 -6.64
N ASN A 7 -11.78 20.06 -6.57
CA ASN A 7 -12.20 21.44 -6.34
C ASN A 7 -11.71 21.95 -4.96
N MET A 8 -11.81 21.11 -3.93
CA MET A 8 -11.28 21.41 -2.60
C MET A 8 -9.75 21.62 -2.66
N ALA A 9 -9.02 20.69 -3.28
CA ALA A 9 -7.57 20.77 -3.40
C ALA A 9 -7.12 22.04 -4.11
N GLN A 10 -7.80 22.42 -5.19
CA GLN A 10 -7.54 23.67 -5.93
C GLN A 10 -7.86 24.91 -5.09
N SER A 11 -9.01 24.92 -4.40
CA SER A 11 -9.43 26.04 -3.56
C SER A 11 -8.49 26.28 -2.39
N LEU A 12 -7.97 25.20 -1.79
CA LEU A 12 -7.02 25.23 -0.69
C LEU A 12 -5.56 25.36 -1.17
N LYS A 13 -5.34 25.37 -2.48
CA LYS A 13 -4.00 25.46 -3.11
C LYS A 13 -3.05 24.39 -2.56
N PHE A 14 -3.53 23.14 -2.52
CA PHE A 14 -2.68 22.04 -2.09
C PHE A 14 -1.54 21.83 -3.08
N GLU A 15 -0.33 21.70 -2.55
CA GLU A 15 0.87 21.36 -3.31
C GLU A 15 1.47 20.08 -2.73
N GLY A 16 1.92 19.18 -3.61
CA GLY A 16 2.51 17.91 -3.22
C GLY A 16 1.48 16.81 -2.94
N THR A 17 1.86 15.85 -2.10
CA THR A 17 1.04 14.68 -1.77
C THR A 17 0.16 14.94 -0.56
N VAL A 18 -1.12 14.69 -0.70
CA VAL A 18 -2.12 14.84 0.36
C VAL A 18 -2.95 13.55 0.45
N GLN A 19 -3.07 13.02 1.66
CA GLN A 19 -4.02 11.95 1.98
C GLN A 19 -5.29 12.57 2.54
N VAL A 20 -6.45 12.15 2.02
CA VAL A 20 -7.76 12.55 2.54
C VAL A 20 -8.49 11.30 3.02
N ASP A 21 -8.79 11.23 4.31
CA ASP A 21 -9.54 10.15 4.91
C ASP A 21 -11.03 10.46 4.87
N LEU A 22 -11.79 9.54 4.29
CA LEU A 22 -13.22 9.70 4.03
C LEU A 22 -14.03 8.61 4.73
N VAL A 23 -15.22 8.97 5.18
CA VAL A 23 -16.24 8.02 5.63
C VAL A 23 -17.49 8.17 4.76
N TYR A 24 -18.07 7.04 4.34
CA TYR A 24 -19.34 6.98 3.64
C TYR A 24 -20.46 6.65 4.62
N ARG A 25 -21.47 7.51 4.72
CA ARG A 25 -22.63 7.31 5.58
C ARG A 25 -23.90 7.90 4.95
N ALA A 26 -24.96 7.13 4.93
CA ALA A 26 -26.29 7.56 4.47
C ALA A 26 -26.32 8.16 3.06
N GLY A 27 -25.48 7.65 2.13
CA GLY A 27 -25.41 8.13 0.75
C GLY A 27 -24.44 9.29 0.52
N GLU A 28 -23.78 9.77 1.55
CA GLU A 28 -22.86 10.91 1.50
C GLU A 28 -21.45 10.58 1.99
N TRP A 29 -20.46 11.31 1.46
CA TRP A 29 -19.07 11.22 1.88
C TRP A 29 -18.72 12.37 2.82
N TYR A 30 -18.03 12.03 3.90
CA TYR A 30 -17.57 12.99 4.91
C TYR A 30 -16.07 12.90 5.01
N ILE A 31 -15.39 14.05 4.98
CA ILE A 31 -13.95 14.16 5.24
C ILE A 31 -13.74 14.05 6.74
N ILE A 32 -12.91 13.10 7.16
CA ILE A 32 -12.50 12.94 8.57
C ILE A 32 -11.20 13.72 8.81
N GLU A 33 -10.23 13.53 7.92
CA GLU A 33 -8.89 14.06 8.10
C GLU A 33 -8.24 14.38 6.77
N ILE A 34 -7.40 15.41 6.77
CA ILE A 34 -6.55 15.79 5.63
C ILE A 34 -5.10 15.82 6.12
N ASN A 35 -4.30 14.91 5.60
CA ASN A 35 -2.90 14.75 5.96
C ASN A 35 -1.99 15.19 4.81
N PRO A 36 -1.27 16.32 4.90
CA PRO A 36 -0.33 16.77 3.87
C PRO A 36 1.02 16.03 3.99
N ARG A 37 0.98 14.71 3.85
CA ARG A 37 2.14 13.84 3.96
C ARG A 37 1.93 12.53 3.22
N TRP A 38 3.02 11.82 3.00
CA TRP A 38 2.97 10.43 2.55
C TRP A 38 2.27 9.55 3.60
N SER A 39 1.48 8.62 3.13
CA SER A 39 0.79 7.64 3.98
C SER A 39 1.27 6.22 3.68
N GLY A 40 0.96 5.27 4.57
CA GLY A 40 1.17 3.86 4.31
C GLY A 40 0.44 3.36 3.05
N MET A 41 -0.67 4.01 2.69
CA MET A 41 -1.42 3.69 1.47
C MET A 41 -0.75 4.17 0.17
N THR A 42 0.23 5.08 0.25
CA THR A 42 0.91 5.62 -0.93
C THR A 42 1.64 4.53 -1.70
N THR A 43 2.35 3.64 -1.00
CA THR A 43 3.07 2.52 -1.62
C THR A 43 2.11 1.48 -2.20
N THR A 44 0.98 1.21 -1.53
CA THR A 44 -0.06 0.31 -2.04
C THR A 44 -0.67 0.86 -3.32
N THR A 45 -1.02 2.15 -3.34
CA THR A 45 -1.54 2.82 -4.55
C THR A 45 -0.52 2.79 -5.69
N ALA A 46 0.76 3.02 -5.39
CA ALA A 46 1.83 2.95 -6.37
C ALA A 46 2.01 1.55 -6.95
N ALA A 47 1.91 0.50 -6.12
CA ALA A 47 1.93 -0.89 -6.57
C ALA A 47 0.75 -1.19 -7.51
N MET A 48 -0.47 -0.75 -7.15
CA MET A 48 -1.66 -0.87 -7.99
C MET A 48 -1.49 -0.21 -9.36
N GLU A 49 -0.89 0.99 -9.40
CA GLU A 49 -0.66 1.73 -10.64
C GLU A 49 0.60 1.29 -11.39
N GLY A 50 1.50 0.55 -10.75
CA GLY A 50 2.81 0.19 -11.28
C GLY A 50 3.71 1.42 -11.48
N ARG A 51 3.63 2.41 -10.59
CA ARG A 51 4.42 3.65 -10.62
C ARG A 51 5.12 3.88 -9.30
N ASN A 52 6.32 4.43 -9.35
CA ASN A 52 7.04 4.84 -8.15
C ASN A 52 6.47 6.17 -7.63
N PRO A 53 5.95 6.23 -6.39
CA PRO A 53 5.38 7.46 -5.84
C PRO A 53 6.39 8.59 -5.69
N LEU A 54 7.67 8.28 -5.43
CA LEU A 54 8.74 9.29 -5.38
C LEU A 54 8.97 9.95 -6.74
N SER A 55 8.90 9.16 -7.83
CA SER A 55 9.01 9.72 -9.18
C SER A 55 7.86 10.68 -9.47
N ILE A 56 6.62 10.29 -9.13
CA ILE A 56 5.43 11.16 -9.28
C ILE A 56 5.62 12.48 -8.52
N PHE A 57 6.11 12.39 -7.29
CA PHE A 57 6.33 13.58 -6.45
C PHE A 57 7.41 14.49 -7.03
N VAL A 58 8.54 13.93 -7.49
CA VAL A 58 9.63 14.69 -8.12
C VAL A 58 9.15 15.35 -9.41
N ASP A 59 8.43 14.62 -10.24
CA ASP A 59 7.87 15.13 -11.50
C ASP A 59 6.89 16.29 -11.24
N SER A 60 6.08 16.17 -10.21
CA SER A 60 5.17 17.25 -9.79
C SER A 60 5.91 18.50 -9.35
N ILE A 61 7.00 18.38 -8.57
CA ILE A 61 7.83 19.52 -8.13
C ILE A 61 8.53 20.17 -9.32
N LEU A 62 9.06 19.37 -10.26
CA LEU A 62 9.78 19.87 -11.43
C LEU A 62 8.84 20.37 -12.54
N GLY A 63 7.53 20.18 -12.39
CA GLY A 63 6.56 20.54 -13.42
C GLY A 63 6.72 19.74 -14.72
N THR A 64 7.32 18.55 -14.64
CA THR A 64 7.54 17.66 -15.78
C THR A 64 6.34 16.76 -16.05
N ASP A 65 5.46 16.57 -15.08
CA ASP A 65 4.26 15.74 -15.20
C ASP A 65 3.08 16.54 -15.80
N LYS A 66 3.15 16.78 -17.10
CA LYS A 66 2.10 17.55 -17.82
C LYS A 66 0.83 16.75 -18.12
N ASN A 67 0.84 15.42 -17.94
CA ASN A 67 -0.27 14.55 -18.34
C ASN A 67 -0.45 13.36 -17.39
N TYR A 68 -0.55 13.59 -16.10
CA TYR A 68 -0.89 12.52 -15.16
C TYR A 68 -2.34 12.09 -15.39
N SER A 69 -2.52 10.98 -16.09
CA SER A 69 -3.82 10.30 -16.17
C SER A 69 -3.78 9.02 -15.36
N MET A 70 -4.76 8.82 -14.49
CA MET A 70 -4.96 7.56 -13.78
C MET A 70 -5.06 6.41 -14.79
N LYS A 71 -4.26 5.35 -14.61
CA LYS A 71 -4.40 4.15 -15.44
C LYS A 71 -5.77 3.51 -15.17
N ARG A 72 -6.45 3.07 -16.23
CA ARG A 72 -7.75 2.40 -16.12
C ARG A 72 -7.64 0.97 -15.62
N ASN A 73 -6.53 0.29 -15.87
CA ASN A 73 -6.28 -1.09 -15.45
C ASN A 73 -5.34 -1.06 -14.25
N LEU A 74 -5.91 -0.92 -13.06
CA LEU A 74 -5.18 -1.04 -11.82
C LEU A 74 -4.91 -2.52 -11.52
N LYS A 75 -3.76 -2.79 -10.91
CA LYS A 75 -3.46 -4.09 -10.33
C LYS A 75 -4.22 -4.27 -9.02
N TYR A 76 -4.41 -5.51 -8.60
CA TYR A 76 -4.78 -5.82 -7.21
C TYR A 76 -3.53 -5.73 -6.34
N ALA A 77 -3.62 -5.12 -5.19
CA ALA A 77 -2.51 -5.02 -4.24
C ALA A 77 -2.97 -5.29 -2.81
N LEU A 78 -2.09 -5.89 -2.05
CA LEU A 78 -2.27 -6.15 -0.62
C LEU A 78 -1.08 -5.59 0.15
N ASN A 79 -1.37 -4.82 1.20
CA ASN A 79 -0.40 -4.35 2.18
C ASN A 79 -0.62 -5.12 3.49
N PHE A 80 0.41 -5.75 4.01
CA PHE A 80 0.34 -6.53 5.24
C PHE A 80 1.66 -6.50 6.01
N LYS A 81 1.61 -6.90 7.28
CA LYS A 81 2.77 -6.96 8.15
C LYS A 81 3.30 -8.39 8.26
N MET A 82 4.61 -8.52 8.08
CA MET A 82 5.34 -9.76 8.30
C MET A 82 6.36 -9.60 9.43
N LYS A 83 6.69 -10.71 10.10
CA LYS A 83 7.83 -10.74 11.02
C LYS A 83 9.10 -11.01 10.21
N ALA A 84 10.06 -10.08 10.21
CA ALA A 84 11.39 -10.35 9.69
C ALA A 84 12.26 -10.85 10.85
N ARG A 85 12.81 -12.06 10.74
CA ARG A 85 13.66 -12.68 11.78
C ARG A 85 15.11 -12.26 11.66
N SER A 86 15.52 -11.95 10.43
CA SER A 86 16.91 -11.64 10.10
C SER A 86 17.02 -10.63 8.96
N GLN A 87 18.20 -10.06 8.81
CA GLN A 87 18.50 -9.22 7.66
C GLN A 87 18.52 -10.04 6.35
N GLU A 88 18.84 -11.32 6.43
CA GLU A 88 18.82 -12.24 5.28
C GLU A 88 17.40 -12.45 4.76
N ASP A 89 16.41 -12.61 5.65
CA ASP A 89 14.99 -12.68 5.26
C ASP A 89 14.56 -11.43 4.50
N LEU A 90 14.99 -10.24 4.96
CA LEU A 90 14.67 -8.98 4.27
C LEU A 90 15.30 -8.89 2.87
N ILE A 91 16.55 -9.32 2.73
CA ILE A 91 17.25 -9.34 1.43
C ILE A 91 16.53 -10.30 0.46
N ARG A 92 16.16 -11.47 0.94
CA ARG A 92 15.43 -12.47 0.12
C ARG A 92 14.04 -11.97 -0.26
N LEU A 93 13.29 -11.38 0.69
CA LEU A 93 12.00 -10.74 0.41
C LEU A 93 12.12 -9.65 -0.65
N TYR A 94 13.16 -8.82 -0.55
CA TYR A 94 13.40 -7.76 -1.53
C TYR A 94 13.69 -8.29 -2.94
N GLY A 95 14.26 -9.48 -3.03
CA GLY A 95 14.50 -10.19 -4.30
C GLY A 95 13.29 -10.96 -4.85
N ASN A 96 12.21 -11.10 -4.07
CA ASN A 96 11.03 -11.85 -4.50
C ASN A 96 10.23 -11.06 -5.55
N PRO A 97 9.90 -11.65 -6.72
CA PRO A 97 9.28 -10.95 -7.84
C PRO A 97 7.85 -10.44 -7.57
N HIS A 98 7.19 -10.96 -6.55
CA HIS A 98 5.84 -10.56 -6.16
C HIS A 98 5.82 -9.42 -5.14
N VAL A 99 6.98 -9.05 -4.58
CA VAL A 99 7.10 -7.99 -3.58
C VAL A 99 7.44 -6.67 -4.25
N ASP A 100 6.52 -5.74 -4.25
CA ASP A 100 6.72 -4.40 -4.84
C ASP A 100 7.46 -3.46 -3.90
N TYR A 101 7.09 -3.48 -2.60
CA TYR A 101 7.66 -2.59 -1.59
C TYR A 101 7.84 -3.31 -0.25
N ILE A 102 8.91 -2.97 0.45
CA ILE A 102 9.15 -3.34 1.84
C ILE A 102 9.45 -2.06 2.62
N MET A 103 8.74 -1.86 3.72
CA MET A 103 9.02 -0.83 4.69
C MET A 103 9.37 -1.49 6.03
N GLN A 104 10.54 -1.17 6.56
CA GLN A 104 10.97 -1.68 7.86
C GLN A 104 10.42 -0.77 8.95
N LEU A 105 9.59 -1.32 9.81
CA LEU A 105 9.11 -0.66 11.01
C LEU A 105 9.94 -1.15 12.19
N GLU A 106 10.90 -0.36 12.65
CA GLU A 106 11.54 -0.59 13.94
C GLU A 106 10.65 -0.03 15.06
N THR A 107 10.03 -0.91 15.81
CA THR A 107 9.40 -0.52 17.08
C THR A 107 10.30 -0.94 18.22
N SER A 108 11.19 -0.07 18.67
CA SER A 108 11.86 -0.21 19.94
C SER A 108 11.02 0.46 21.04
N VAL A 109 10.23 -0.32 21.76
CA VAL A 109 9.66 0.14 23.04
C VAL A 109 10.62 -0.29 24.12
N ALA A 110 11.07 0.65 24.94
CA ALA A 110 12.01 0.38 26.04
C ALA A 110 11.43 -0.74 26.94
N GLY A 111 12.18 -1.86 27.07
CA GLY A 111 11.80 -3.00 27.90
C GLY A 111 11.06 -4.16 27.21
N MET A 112 10.78 -4.08 25.90
CA MET A 112 10.23 -5.19 25.11
C MET A 112 11.28 -5.76 24.15
N GLU A 113 11.21 -7.08 23.89
CA GLU A 113 11.99 -7.70 22.82
C GLU A 113 11.74 -6.94 21.51
N LYS A 114 12.80 -6.66 20.77
CA LYS A 114 12.70 -6.06 19.42
C LYS A 114 11.94 -7.01 18.52
N ILE A 115 10.68 -6.72 18.28
CA ILE A 115 9.90 -7.42 17.27
C ILE A 115 10.11 -6.65 15.96
N ASN A 116 10.95 -7.19 15.09
CA ASN A 116 11.16 -6.63 13.76
C ASN A 116 9.96 -6.99 12.87
N TYR A 117 9.03 -6.06 12.71
CA TYR A 117 8.02 -6.16 11.68
C TYR A 117 8.48 -5.40 10.45
N CYS A 118 8.29 -5.98 9.28
CA CYS A 118 8.29 -5.25 8.04
C CYS A 118 6.87 -5.19 7.47
N GLU A 119 6.56 -4.08 6.85
CA GLU A 119 5.36 -3.90 6.06
C GLU A 119 5.69 -4.25 4.61
N VAL A 120 4.92 -5.16 4.02
CA VAL A 120 5.14 -5.70 2.68
C VAL A 120 3.95 -5.36 1.81
N VAL A 121 4.23 -4.88 0.60
CA VAL A 121 3.21 -4.66 -0.42
C VAL A 121 3.47 -5.62 -1.57
N ILE A 122 2.46 -6.43 -1.88
CA ILE A 122 2.43 -7.33 -3.04
C ILE A 122 1.38 -6.87 -4.03
N SER A 123 1.57 -7.14 -5.33
CA SER A 123 0.55 -6.87 -6.34
C SER A 123 0.49 -7.93 -7.44
N THR A 124 -0.70 -8.06 -8.05
CA THR A 124 -0.92 -8.88 -9.24
C THR A 124 -1.74 -8.09 -10.26
N GLY A 125 -1.48 -8.34 -11.55
CA GLY A 125 -2.22 -7.68 -12.65
C GLY A 125 -3.28 -8.57 -13.29
N GLN A 126 -3.46 -9.78 -12.80
CA GLN A 126 -4.37 -10.77 -13.39
C GLN A 126 -5.68 -10.83 -12.62
N GLU A 127 -5.78 -11.76 -11.70
CA GLU A 127 -6.98 -11.97 -10.91
C GLU A 127 -6.70 -11.64 -9.44
N LYS A 128 -7.72 -11.18 -8.72
CA LYS A 128 -7.58 -10.88 -7.28
C LYS A 128 -7.23 -12.11 -6.44
N GLU A 129 -7.67 -13.28 -6.88
CA GLU A 129 -7.41 -14.60 -6.28
C GLU A 129 -5.90 -14.91 -6.27
N ASP A 130 -5.13 -14.36 -7.21
CA ASP A 130 -3.68 -14.56 -7.26
C ASP A 130 -2.95 -14.00 -6.03
N ILE A 131 -3.55 -13.02 -5.34
CA ILE A 131 -3.04 -12.51 -4.06
C ILE A 131 -2.91 -13.64 -3.03
N LEU A 132 -3.89 -14.56 -2.99
CA LEU A 132 -3.86 -15.71 -2.07
C LEU A 132 -2.75 -16.70 -2.46
N ASN A 133 -2.54 -16.91 -3.76
CA ASN A 133 -1.46 -17.76 -4.26
C ASN A 133 -0.10 -17.18 -3.88
N ILE A 134 0.09 -15.87 -4.09
CA ILE A 134 1.33 -15.16 -3.69
C ILE A 134 1.58 -15.26 -2.19
N LEU A 135 0.53 -15.10 -1.34
CA LEU A 135 0.69 -15.27 0.11
C LEU A 135 1.10 -16.70 0.51
N ASN A 136 0.58 -17.71 -0.18
CA ASN A 136 0.98 -19.10 0.05
C ASN A 136 2.43 -19.36 -0.39
N GLU A 137 2.84 -18.86 -1.55
CA GLU A 137 4.23 -18.94 -2.01
C GLU A 137 5.20 -18.24 -1.04
N LEU A 138 4.83 -17.06 -0.55
CA LEU A 138 5.61 -16.35 0.48
C LEU A 138 5.70 -17.15 1.79
N GLU A 139 4.63 -17.81 2.20
CA GLU A 139 4.68 -18.67 3.39
C GLU A 139 5.53 -19.93 3.19
N GLU A 140 5.52 -20.51 2.00
CA GLU A 140 6.40 -21.65 1.68
C GLU A 140 7.88 -21.23 1.67
N GLU A 141 8.18 -20.06 1.11
CA GLU A 141 9.56 -19.53 1.09
C GLU A 141 10.03 -19.02 2.46
N PHE A 142 9.12 -18.45 3.24
CA PHE A 142 9.39 -17.83 4.56
C PHE A 142 8.45 -18.40 5.64
N PRO A 143 8.60 -19.65 6.07
CA PRO A 143 7.67 -20.32 6.98
C PRO A 143 7.46 -19.58 8.29
N GLY A 144 6.19 -19.30 8.63
CA GLY A 144 5.77 -18.62 9.86
C GLY A 144 6.01 -17.10 9.88
N LEU A 145 6.35 -16.48 8.72
CA LEU A 145 6.44 -15.02 8.60
C LEU A 145 5.10 -14.38 8.21
N VAL A 146 4.27 -15.08 7.41
CA VAL A 146 2.90 -14.66 7.10
C VAL A 146 1.96 -15.26 8.15
N SER A 147 1.31 -14.42 8.95
CA SER A 147 0.41 -14.92 10.00
C SER A 147 -0.88 -15.48 9.41
N ASP A 148 -1.50 -16.43 10.13
CA ASP A 148 -2.80 -16.99 9.72
C ASP A 148 -3.89 -15.93 9.63
N ASP A 149 -3.84 -14.89 10.49
CA ASP A 149 -4.76 -13.75 10.42
C ASP A 149 -4.64 -12.98 9.11
N VAL A 150 -3.42 -12.79 8.58
CA VAL A 150 -3.21 -12.13 7.27
C VAL A 150 -3.86 -12.95 6.17
N LYS A 151 -3.67 -14.27 6.17
CA LYS A 151 -4.27 -15.16 5.15
C LYS A 151 -5.80 -15.17 5.24
N ALA A 152 -6.34 -15.27 6.46
CA ALA A 152 -7.79 -15.26 6.69
C ALA A 152 -8.41 -13.95 6.21
N ASN A 153 -7.85 -12.81 6.63
CA ASN A 153 -8.33 -11.49 6.23
C ASN A 153 -8.22 -11.27 4.70
N ALA A 154 -7.15 -11.71 4.07
CA ALA A 154 -7.00 -11.65 2.62
C ALA A 154 -8.07 -12.49 1.91
N GLY A 155 -8.36 -13.69 2.42
CA GLY A 155 -9.43 -14.55 1.91
C GLY A 155 -10.80 -13.90 1.99
N GLU A 156 -11.12 -13.26 3.12
CA GLU A 156 -12.38 -12.51 3.30
C GLU A 156 -12.49 -11.32 2.32
N LEU A 157 -11.40 -10.56 2.14
CA LEU A 157 -11.37 -9.43 1.21
C LEU A 157 -11.58 -9.89 -0.24
N VAL A 158 -10.89 -10.95 -0.67
CA VAL A 158 -11.04 -11.53 -2.00
C VAL A 158 -12.47 -12.00 -2.24
N ALA A 159 -13.11 -12.64 -1.25
CA ALA A 159 -14.48 -13.10 -1.35
C ALA A 159 -15.52 -11.97 -1.37
N LYS A 160 -15.28 -10.90 -0.60
CA LYS A 160 -16.23 -9.79 -0.42
C LYS A 160 -16.37 -8.89 -1.65
N TYR A 161 -15.32 -8.69 -2.39
CA TYR A 161 -15.29 -7.78 -3.55
C TYR A 161 -15.48 -8.51 -4.89
N GLN A 162 -16.36 -9.51 -4.90
CA GLN A 162 -16.82 -10.19 -6.12
C GLN A 162 -17.64 -9.29 -7.03
#